data_5b06609ed9b5200bcdcf16bf387b6e0f
#
_entry.id   5b06609ed9b5200bcdcf16bf387b6e0f
#
_cell.length_a   1.000
_cell.length_b   1.000
_cell.length_c   1.000
_cell.angle_alpha   90.00
_cell.angle_beta   90.00
_cell.angle_gamma   90.00
#
_symmetry.space_group_name_H-M   'P 1'
#
loop_
_entity.id
_entity.type
_entity.pdbx_description
1 polymer ?
#
loop_
_entity_poly.entity_id
_entity_poly.type
_entity_poly.pdbx_seq_one_letter_code
_entity_poly.pdbx_strand_id
1 'polypeptide(L)'
;MTIELPDAQGRLRAYEPRTEPLAPAAGASFASRTVFSAAHVVADPYADTTPDSPAAVDWDATLAFRRHLWSHGLGVAEAMDTAQRGMGLDWAGAAELIRRSAAEAKAVGGRIACGVGTDQIASGTLDQVRAAYEEQLALVEESGAQAILMASRALAAAARSPEDYLEVYGHLLRQCAEPVILHWLGPMFDPALEGYWGSSDLDAATDTFLEVIAAHPDKIDGIKVSLLDAGREVALRRRLPEGCAATPATTSTTPS
;
A
#
# COMPACT_ATOMS: atom_id res chain seq x y z
N MET A 1 -26.00 18.44 -16.04
CA MET A 1 -26.12 18.24 -14.58
C MET A 1 -25.59 19.49 -13.91
N THR A 2 -26.39 20.18 -13.13
CA THR A 2 -26.01 21.40 -12.42
C THR A 2 -25.71 21.04 -10.98
N ILE A 3 -24.62 21.52 -10.42
CA ILE A 3 -24.24 21.39 -9.00
C ILE A 3 -24.14 22.77 -8.37
N GLU A 4 -24.38 22.91 -7.08
CA GLU A 4 -24.20 24.16 -6.36
C GLU A 4 -22.84 24.15 -5.64
N LEU A 5 -21.99 25.14 -5.94
CA LEU A 5 -20.67 25.29 -5.33
C LEU A 5 -20.60 26.61 -4.56
N PRO A 6 -19.99 26.66 -3.37
CA PRO A 6 -19.77 27.90 -2.64
C PRO A 6 -18.73 28.78 -3.34
N ASP A 7 -19.01 30.09 -3.46
CA ASP A 7 -18.03 31.09 -3.86
C ASP A 7 -17.11 31.50 -2.68
N ALA A 8 -16.14 32.37 -2.93
CA ALA A 8 -15.20 32.84 -1.92
C ALA A 8 -15.86 33.56 -0.72
N GLN A 9 -17.15 33.93 -0.84
CA GLN A 9 -17.97 34.52 0.22
C GLN A 9 -18.93 33.52 0.84
N GLY A 10 -18.84 32.22 0.49
CA GLY A 10 -19.69 31.16 0.99
C GLY A 10 -21.10 31.11 0.38
N ARG A 11 -21.39 31.89 -0.66
CA ARG A 11 -22.71 31.88 -1.32
C ARG A 11 -22.74 30.76 -2.37
N LEU A 12 -23.80 29.96 -2.35
CA LEU A 12 -23.97 28.89 -3.34
C LEU A 12 -24.25 29.48 -4.73
N ARG A 13 -23.52 28.99 -5.72
CA ARG A 13 -23.69 29.32 -7.13
C ARG A 13 -23.87 28.07 -7.96
N ALA A 14 -24.79 28.09 -8.87
CA ALA A 14 -24.98 27.05 -9.85
C ALA A 14 -23.75 26.93 -10.76
N TYR A 15 -23.21 25.72 -10.85
CA TYR A 15 -22.10 25.37 -11.72
C TYR A 15 -22.53 24.25 -12.67
N GLU A 16 -22.33 24.49 -13.94
CA GLU A 16 -22.52 23.47 -14.97
C GLU A 16 -21.16 22.99 -15.49
N PRO A 17 -20.81 21.72 -15.30
CA PRO A 17 -19.62 21.15 -15.91
C PRO A 17 -19.66 21.35 -17.43
N ARG A 18 -18.58 21.88 -17.99
CA ARG A 18 -18.50 22.25 -19.41
C ARG A 18 -18.06 21.11 -20.33
N THR A 19 -17.69 19.98 -19.72
CA THR A 19 -17.21 18.81 -20.45
C THR A 19 -18.13 17.63 -20.23
N GLU A 20 -18.28 16.81 -21.26
CA GLU A 20 -18.87 15.49 -21.11
C GLU A 20 -18.09 14.70 -20.04
N PRO A 21 -18.76 13.87 -19.22
CA PRO A 21 -18.08 12.98 -18.30
C PRO A 21 -17.04 12.16 -19.05
N LEU A 22 -15.86 12.01 -18.46
CA LEU A 22 -14.86 11.08 -18.99
C LEU A 22 -15.49 9.69 -18.99
N ALA A 23 -15.75 9.17 -20.19
CA ALA A 23 -16.23 7.81 -20.33
C ALA A 23 -15.14 6.85 -19.83
N PRO A 24 -15.49 5.85 -19.00
CA PRO A 24 -14.56 4.77 -18.71
C PRO A 24 -14.07 4.18 -20.02
N ALA A 25 -12.77 4.00 -20.16
CA ALA A 25 -12.24 3.20 -21.26
C ALA A 25 -12.64 1.75 -20.99
N ALA A 26 -13.82 1.36 -21.46
CA ALA A 26 -14.35 0.01 -21.26
C ALA A 26 -13.34 -1.01 -21.78
N GLY A 27 -12.87 -1.90 -20.91
CA GLY A 27 -11.92 -2.96 -21.26
C GLY A 27 -10.49 -2.48 -21.52
N ALA A 28 -10.10 -1.28 -21.10
CA ALA A 28 -8.72 -0.81 -21.26
C ALA A 28 -7.78 -1.63 -20.38
N SER A 29 -6.97 -2.47 -21.00
CA SER A 29 -5.76 -2.99 -20.37
C SER A 29 -4.61 -2.03 -20.67
N PHE A 30 -3.83 -1.67 -19.67
CA PHE A 30 -2.59 -0.93 -19.89
C PHE A 30 -1.57 -1.86 -20.53
N ALA A 31 -1.23 -1.62 -21.79
CA ALA A 31 -0.34 -2.50 -22.54
C ALA A 31 1.14 -2.43 -22.08
N SER A 32 1.53 -1.34 -21.43
CA SER A 32 2.94 -1.08 -21.08
C SER A 32 3.22 -1.04 -19.58
N ARG A 33 2.19 -1.05 -18.71
CA ARG A 33 2.36 -0.90 -17.25
C ARG A 33 1.24 -1.62 -16.48
N THR A 34 1.59 -2.20 -15.35
CA THR A 34 0.63 -2.55 -14.31
C THR A 34 0.47 -1.34 -13.40
N VAL A 35 -0.76 -0.89 -13.20
CA VAL A 35 -1.07 0.25 -12.32
C VAL A 35 -1.95 -0.23 -11.19
N PHE A 36 -1.49 -0.06 -9.96
CA PHE A 36 -2.28 -0.32 -8.75
C PHE A 36 -2.80 0.99 -8.17
N SER A 37 -4.08 1.01 -7.82
CA SER A 37 -4.70 2.09 -7.04
C SER A 37 -4.77 1.69 -5.57
N ALA A 38 -4.15 2.48 -4.70
CA ALA A 38 -4.30 2.31 -3.25
C ALA A 38 -5.64 2.88 -2.82
N ALA A 39 -6.60 2.00 -2.57
CA ALA A 39 -7.98 2.37 -2.28
C ALA A 39 -8.19 2.62 -0.79
N HIS A 40 -8.91 3.69 -0.44
CA HIS A 40 -9.41 3.91 0.92
C HIS A 40 -10.68 3.10 1.17
N VAL A 41 -11.08 2.97 2.44
CA VAL A 41 -12.38 2.41 2.82
C VAL A 41 -13.46 3.50 2.82
N VAL A 42 -14.70 3.10 2.64
CA VAL A 42 -15.86 3.99 2.82
C VAL A 42 -16.42 3.76 4.21
N ALA A 43 -16.45 4.82 5.03
CA ALA A 43 -17.03 4.75 6.37
C ALA A 43 -18.56 4.75 6.29
N ASP A 44 -19.20 4.03 7.20
CA ASP A 44 -20.66 4.15 7.42
C ASP A 44 -20.95 5.44 8.19
N PRO A 45 -21.55 6.47 7.55
CA PRO A 45 -21.80 7.75 8.19
C PRO A 45 -22.93 7.71 9.22
N TYR A 46 -23.70 6.63 9.28
CA TYR A 46 -24.81 6.45 10.21
C TYR A 46 -24.46 5.58 11.42
N ALA A 47 -23.29 4.97 11.40
CA ALA A 47 -22.83 4.17 12.53
C ALA A 47 -22.45 5.06 13.71
N ASP A 48 -22.73 4.56 14.91
CA ASP A 48 -22.26 5.20 16.15
C ASP A 48 -20.77 4.85 16.34
N THR A 49 -19.90 5.76 15.93
CA THR A 49 -18.45 5.60 16.01
C THR A 49 -17.85 6.53 17.04
N THR A 50 -17.01 5.98 17.90
CA THR A 50 -16.18 6.72 18.87
C THR A 50 -14.70 6.47 18.55
N PRO A 51 -13.77 7.31 19.06
CA PRO A 51 -12.35 7.08 18.84
C PRO A 51 -11.84 5.70 19.28
N ASP A 52 -12.53 5.08 20.25
CA ASP A 52 -12.17 3.78 20.84
C ASP A 52 -12.98 2.61 20.27
N SER A 53 -13.90 2.86 19.34
CA SER A 53 -14.69 1.80 18.70
C SER A 53 -14.00 1.30 17.42
N PRO A 54 -14.22 0.02 17.04
CA PRO A 54 -13.79 -0.47 15.73
C PRO A 54 -14.37 0.38 14.60
N ALA A 55 -13.61 0.52 13.51
CA ALA A 55 -14.09 1.26 12.34
C ALA A 55 -15.37 0.65 11.78
N ALA A 56 -16.40 1.47 11.61
CA ALA A 56 -17.61 1.07 10.91
C ALA A 56 -17.43 1.29 9.41
N VAL A 57 -17.29 0.21 8.67
CA VAL A 57 -17.05 0.23 7.22
C VAL A 57 -18.37 -0.05 6.49
N ASP A 58 -18.74 0.83 5.56
CA ASP A 58 -19.75 0.53 4.54
C ASP A 58 -19.14 -0.44 3.53
N TRP A 59 -19.40 -1.72 3.71
CA TRP A 59 -18.82 -2.78 2.89
C TRP A 59 -19.31 -2.74 1.45
N ASP A 60 -20.56 -2.41 1.23
CA ASP A 60 -21.14 -2.36 -0.12
C ASP A 60 -20.53 -1.24 -0.95
N ALA A 61 -20.44 -0.03 -0.37
CA ALA A 61 -19.80 1.11 -1.02
C ALA A 61 -18.29 0.88 -1.17
N THR A 62 -17.63 0.29 -0.18
CA THR A 62 -16.19 -0.06 -0.22
C THR A 62 -15.89 -1.01 -1.37
N LEU A 63 -16.65 -2.10 -1.52
CA LEU A 63 -16.45 -3.07 -2.60
C LEU A 63 -16.90 -2.51 -3.96
N ALA A 64 -17.96 -1.71 -4.00
CA ALA A 64 -18.36 -1.02 -5.24
C ALA A 64 -17.24 -0.11 -5.77
N PHE A 65 -16.52 0.57 -4.88
CA PHE A 65 -15.37 1.38 -5.27
C PHE A 65 -14.24 0.53 -5.87
N ARG A 66 -13.94 -0.67 -5.31
CA ARG A 66 -12.95 -1.60 -5.88
C ARG A 66 -13.38 -2.08 -7.27
N ARG A 67 -14.65 -2.48 -7.43
CA ARG A 67 -15.20 -2.86 -8.75
C ARG A 67 -15.05 -1.74 -9.78
N HIS A 68 -15.29 -0.50 -9.35
CA HIS A 68 -15.08 0.67 -10.20
C HIS A 68 -13.62 0.78 -10.66
N LEU A 69 -12.63 0.63 -9.78
CA LEU A 69 -11.21 0.66 -10.14
C LEU A 69 -10.85 -0.46 -11.12
N TRP A 70 -11.30 -1.69 -10.88
CA TRP A 70 -11.07 -2.81 -11.80
C TRP A 70 -11.74 -2.59 -13.17
N SER A 71 -12.91 -1.96 -13.22
CA SER A 71 -13.57 -1.64 -14.49
C SER A 71 -12.78 -0.67 -15.37
N HIS A 72 -11.86 0.09 -14.79
CA HIS A 72 -10.91 0.96 -15.47
C HIS A 72 -9.57 0.27 -15.81
N GLY A 73 -9.45 -1.04 -15.60
CA GLY A 73 -8.22 -1.80 -15.85
C GLY A 73 -7.12 -1.61 -14.81
N LEU A 74 -7.43 -0.95 -13.68
CA LEU A 74 -6.50 -0.78 -12.57
C LEU A 74 -6.45 -2.05 -11.72
N GLY A 75 -5.29 -2.33 -11.11
CA GLY A 75 -5.20 -3.20 -9.95
C GLY A 75 -5.57 -2.44 -8.67
N VAL A 76 -5.88 -3.16 -7.61
CA VAL A 76 -6.12 -2.57 -6.28
C VAL A 76 -4.97 -2.96 -5.36
N ALA A 77 -4.32 -1.95 -4.76
CA ALA A 77 -3.41 -2.13 -3.62
C ALA A 77 -4.25 -1.99 -2.34
N GLU A 78 -4.59 -3.13 -1.73
CA GLU A 78 -5.57 -3.22 -0.65
C GLU A 78 -4.92 -3.18 0.72
N ALA A 79 -5.67 -2.66 1.69
CA ALA A 79 -5.27 -2.58 3.08
C ALA A 79 -3.88 -1.93 3.28
N MET A 80 -3.61 -0.89 2.51
CA MET A 80 -2.43 -0.02 2.65
C MET A 80 -2.74 1.13 3.63
N ASP A 81 -1.78 2.03 3.85
CA ASP A 81 -1.98 3.23 4.67
C ASP A 81 -3.18 4.06 4.21
N THR A 82 -3.45 4.08 2.90
CA THR A 82 -4.60 4.77 2.29
C THR A 82 -5.94 4.22 2.78
N ALA A 83 -6.01 2.95 3.19
CA ALA A 83 -7.20 2.34 3.80
C ALA A 83 -7.35 2.71 5.29
N GLN A 84 -6.59 3.69 5.79
CA GLN A 84 -6.57 4.12 7.19
C GLN A 84 -6.05 3.06 8.15
N ARG A 85 -5.25 2.11 7.66
CA ARG A 85 -4.65 1.05 8.47
C ARG A 85 -3.74 1.65 9.54
N GLY A 86 -3.95 1.27 10.80
CA GLY A 86 -3.27 1.88 11.95
C GLY A 86 -3.69 3.32 12.27
N MET A 87 -4.73 3.84 11.58
CA MET A 87 -5.28 5.19 11.78
C MET A 87 -6.82 5.15 11.87
N GLY A 88 -7.37 4.09 12.45
CA GLY A 88 -8.80 3.85 12.58
C GLY A 88 -9.21 2.46 12.12
N LEU A 89 -8.60 1.92 11.07
CA LEU A 89 -8.77 0.53 10.67
C LEU A 89 -7.70 -0.33 11.36
N ASP A 90 -8.11 -1.14 12.32
CA ASP A 90 -7.26 -2.10 13.01
C ASP A 90 -6.96 -3.34 12.17
N TRP A 91 -6.12 -4.26 12.69
CA TRP A 91 -5.78 -5.49 11.99
C TRP A 91 -7.01 -6.38 11.71
N ALA A 92 -7.96 -6.46 12.64
CA ALA A 92 -9.18 -7.24 12.43
C ALA A 92 -10.00 -6.71 11.25
N GLY A 93 -10.19 -5.39 11.18
CA GLY A 93 -10.84 -4.72 10.07
C GLY A 93 -10.06 -4.85 8.77
N ALA A 94 -8.74 -4.72 8.81
CA ALA A 94 -7.87 -4.91 7.64
C ALA A 94 -7.92 -6.35 7.12
N ALA A 95 -7.92 -7.35 7.99
CA ALA A 95 -8.05 -8.76 7.62
C ALA A 95 -9.39 -9.05 6.94
N GLU A 96 -10.48 -8.49 7.43
CA GLU A 96 -11.79 -8.63 6.80
C GLU A 96 -11.85 -7.92 5.44
N LEU A 97 -11.24 -6.74 5.34
CA LEU A 97 -11.12 -6.00 4.08
C LEU A 97 -10.35 -6.82 3.03
N ILE A 98 -9.23 -7.43 3.41
CA ILE A 98 -8.44 -8.30 2.52
C ILE A 98 -9.28 -9.48 2.03
N ARG A 99 -9.95 -10.21 2.93
CA ARG A 99 -10.78 -11.37 2.56
C ARG A 99 -11.88 -10.99 1.58
N ARG A 100 -12.64 -9.92 1.87
CA ARG A 100 -13.76 -9.49 1.02
C ARG A 100 -13.27 -8.97 -0.32
N SER A 101 -12.26 -8.12 -0.33
CA SER A 101 -11.73 -7.55 -1.57
C SER A 101 -11.07 -8.61 -2.45
N ALA A 102 -10.37 -9.58 -1.88
CA ALA A 102 -9.79 -10.69 -2.63
C ALA A 102 -10.86 -11.61 -3.24
N ALA A 103 -11.93 -11.91 -2.49
CA ALA A 103 -13.07 -12.67 -3.01
C ALA A 103 -13.75 -11.93 -4.18
N GLU A 104 -13.93 -10.62 -4.04
CA GLU A 104 -14.52 -9.78 -5.09
C GLU A 104 -13.61 -9.69 -6.31
N ALA A 105 -12.29 -9.50 -6.12
CA ALA A 105 -11.31 -9.49 -7.19
C ALA A 105 -11.35 -10.79 -8.00
N LYS A 106 -11.41 -11.93 -7.31
CA LYS A 106 -11.54 -13.24 -7.94
C LYS A 106 -12.82 -13.36 -8.76
N ALA A 107 -13.95 -12.85 -8.25
CA ALA A 107 -15.25 -12.92 -8.93
C ALA A 107 -15.28 -12.09 -10.23
N VAL A 108 -14.57 -10.96 -10.29
CA VAL A 108 -14.56 -10.06 -11.47
C VAL A 108 -13.29 -10.19 -12.32
N GLY A 109 -12.34 -11.06 -11.96
CA GLY A 109 -11.05 -11.18 -12.63
C GLY A 109 -10.15 -9.95 -12.40
N GLY A 110 -10.33 -9.25 -11.29
CA GLY A 110 -9.57 -8.07 -10.90
C GLY A 110 -8.19 -8.43 -10.32
N ARG A 111 -7.19 -7.58 -10.56
CA ARG A 111 -5.86 -7.73 -9.94
C ARG A 111 -5.86 -7.09 -8.56
N ILE A 112 -5.31 -7.79 -7.57
CA ILE A 112 -5.23 -7.31 -6.19
C ILE A 112 -3.87 -7.65 -5.57
N ALA A 113 -3.30 -6.68 -4.83
CA ALA A 113 -2.13 -6.87 -4.00
C ALA A 113 -2.42 -6.27 -2.61
N CYS A 114 -2.12 -6.99 -1.54
CA CYS A 114 -2.54 -6.64 -0.18
C CYS A 114 -1.34 -6.33 0.71
N GLY A 115 -1.49 -5.31 1.56
CA GLY A 115 -0.49 -4.93 2.55
C GLY A 115 -0.29 -5.99 3.62
N VAL A 116 0.95 -6.35 3.86
CA VAL A 116 1.43 -7.23 4.94
C VAL A 116 2.33 -6.42 5.86
N GLY A 117 1.98 -6.29 7.11
CA GLY A 117 2.71 -5.51 8.10
C GLY A 117 2.74 -6.18 9.46
N THR A 118 2.81 -5.39 10.53
CA THR A 118 2.89 -5.87 11.92
C THR A 118 2.03 -5.03 12.88
N ASP A 119 1.01 -4.38 12.37
CA ASP A 119 0.19 -3.42 13.12
C ASP A 119 -0.66 -4.05 14.23
N GLN A 120 -0.76 -5.39 14.28
CA GLN A 120 -1.31 -6.11 15.43
C GLN A 120 -0.41 -6.07 16.67
N ILE A 121 0.86 -5.66 16.53
CA ILE A 121 1.78 -5.44 17.65
C ILE A 121 2.34 -4.02 17.62
N ALA A 122 2.42 -3.38 18.80
CA ALA A 122 3.01 -2.03 18.91
C ALA A 122 4.54 -2.07 18.95
N SER A 123 5.12 -3.12 19.54
CA SER A 123 6.56 -3.36 19.67
C SER A 123 6.83 -4.83 19.97
N GLY A 124 8.08 -5.27 19.88
CA GLY A 124 8.45 -6.64 20.17
C GLY A 124 9.92 -6.92 19.89
N THR A 125 10.33 -8.18 20.07
CA THR A 125 11.62 -8.70 19.61
C THR A 125 11.57 -8.97 18.10
N LEU A 126 12.71 -9.17 17.46
CA LEU A 126 12.75 -9.54 16.04
C LEU A 126 11.95 -10.82 15.75
N ASP A 127 11.96 -11.81 16.65
CA ASP A 127 11.14 -13.03 16.53
C ASP A 127 9.64 -12.73 16.56
N GLN A 128 9.20 -11.83 17.46
CA GLN A 128 7.79 -11.41 17.51
C GLN A 128 7.38 -10.60 16.29
N VAL A 129 8.28 -9.76 15.78
CA VAL A 129 8.06 -9.01 14.53
C VAL A 129 7.92 -9.97 13.35
N ARG A 130 8.79 -10.98 13.25
CA ARG A 130 8.69 -12.01 12.21
C ARG A 130 7.35 -12.75 12.29
N ALA A 131 6.99 -13.23 13.47
CA ALA A 131 5.72 -13.94 13.67
C ALA A 131 4.49 -13.06 13.30
N ALA A 132 4.54 -11.77 13.60
CA ALA A 132 3.48 -10.84 13.22
C ALA A 132 3.37 -10.65 11.70
N TYR A 133 4.48 -10.54 11.00
CA TYR A 133 4.49 -10.52 9.54
C TYR A 133 3.98 -11.84 8.94
N GLU A 134 4.41 -12.98 9.49
CA GLU A 134 4.00 -14.31 9.01
C GLU A 134 2.50 -14.54 9.13
N GLU A 135 1.88 -14.09 10.23
CA GLU A 135 0.43 -14.13 10.42
C GLU A 135 -0.31 -13.39 9.29
N GLN A 136 0.15 -12.17 8.98
CA GLN A 136 -0.47 -11.36 7.95
C GLN A 136 -0.19 -11.89 6.54
N LEU A 137 1.03 -12.39 6.29
CA LEU A 137 1.41 -12.99 5.02
C LEU A 137 0.56 -14.22 4.73
N ALA A 138 0.38 -15.10 5.72
CA ALA A 138 -0.46 -16.29 5.58
C ALA A 138 -1.89 -15.92 5.18
N LEU A 139 -2.50 -14.92 5.80
CA LEU A 139 -3.84 -14.44 5.45
C LEU A 139 -3.91 -13.94 3.99
N VAL A 140 -2.93 -13.17 3.55
CA VAL A 140 -2.90 -12.61 2.19
C VAL A 140 -2.75 -13.74 1.16
N GLU A 141 -1.85 -14.69 1.40
CA GLU A 141 -1.65 -15.85 0.51
C GLU A 141 -2.89 -16.77 0.47
N GLU A 142 -3.50 -17.08 1.61
CA GLU A 142 -4.76 -17.84 1.70
C GLU A 142 -5.90 -17.15 0.94
N SER A 143 -5.90 -15.82 0.90
CA SER A 143 -6.88 -15.04 0.13
C SER A 143 -6.62 -15.06 -1.38
N GLY A 144 -5.45 -15.56 -1.83
CA GLY A 144 -5.05 -15.61 -3.22
C GLY A 144 -4.63 -14.24 -3.79
N ALA A 145 -4.22 -13.31 -2.93
CA ALA A 145 -3.73 -11.98 -3.30
C ALA A 145 -2.20 -11.94 -3.30
N GLN A 146 -1.60 -11.06 -4.12
CA GLN A 146 -0.18 -10.77 -4.07
C GLN A 146 0.15 -10.00 -2.77
N ALA A 147 1.28 -10.30 -2.13
CA ALA A 147 1.68 -9.57 -0.93
C ALA A 147 2.46 -8.28 -1.26
N ILE A 148 2.17 -7.22 -0.49
CA ILE A 148 2.99 -6.01 -0.41
C ILE A 148 3.59 -5.96 0.98
N LEU A 149 4.88 -6.28 1.13
CA LEU A 149 5.57 -6.22 2.43
C LEU A 149 5.79 -4.75 2.80
N MET A 150 5.03 -4.29 3.79
CA MET A 150 5.05 -2.90 4.25
C MET A 150 6.16 -2.66 5.27
N ALA A 151 6.65 -1.43 5.34
CA ALA A 151 7.51 -1.00 6.44
C ALA A 151 6.78 -1.15 7.78
N SER A 152 7.50 -1.59 8.82
CA SER A 152 6.96 -1.88 10.15
C SER A 152 7.56 -0.97 11.21
N ARG A 153 6.71 -0.31 12.00
CA ARG A 153 7.13 0.44 13.20
C ARG A 153 7.78 -0.47 14.23
N ALA A 154 7.24 -1.68 14.41
CA ALA A 154 7.79 -2.64 15.36
C ALA A 154 9.18 -3.12 14.93
N LEU A 155 9.42 -3.33 13.61
CA LEU A 155 10.74 -3.64 13.08
C LEU A 155 11.71 -2.47 13.26
N ALA A 156 11.29 -1.25 12.91
CA ALA A 156 12.12 -0.05 13.11
C ALA A 156 12.56 0.13 14.56
N ALA A 157 11.67 -0.17 15.52
CA ALA A 157 11.97 -0.09 16.95
C ALA A 157 12.84 -1.25 17.45
N ALA A 158 12.76 -2.44 16.84
CA ALA A 158 13.48 -3.63 17.27
C ALA A 158 14.88 -3.76 16.65
N ALA A 159 15.02 -3.36 15.38
CA ALA A 159 16.26 -3.47 14.62
C ALA A 159 17.34 -2.54 15.16
N ARG A 160 18.58 -3.03 15.18
CA ARG A 160 19.76 -2.33 15.67
C ARG A 160 20.80 -2.07 14.59
N SER A 161 20.69 -2.78 13.48
CA SER A 161 21.63 -2.71 12.38
C SER A 161 20.96 -3.06 11.04
N PRO A 162 21.60 -2.80 9.90
CA PRO A 162 21.14 -3.25 8.59
C PRO A 162 20.91 -4.77 8.50
N GLU A 163 21.75 -5.57 9.18
CA GLU A 163 21.68 -7.03 9.18
C GLU A 163 20.35 -7.55 9.74
N ASP A 164 19.77 -6.86 10.72
CA ASP A 164 18.44 -7.22 11.27
C ASP A 164 17.35 -7.11 10.20
N TYR A 165 17.43 -6.12 9.32
CA TYR A 165 16.50 -5.99 8.18
C TYR A 165 16.75 -7.10 7.14
N LEU A 166 18.00 -7.37 6.80
CA LEU A 166 18.38 -8.45 5.88
C LEU A 166 17.84 -9.79 6.40
N GLU A 167 17.98 -10.06 7.70
CA GLU A 167 17.50 -11.29 8.32
C GLU A 167 15.96 -11.39 8.26
N VAL A 168 15.24 -10.36 8.71
CA VAL A 168 13.76 -10.38 8.77
C VAL A 168 13.17 -10.47 7.37
N TYR A 169 13.57 -9.59 6.45
CA TYR A 169 13.05 -9.63 5.08
C TYR A 169 13.48 -10.90 4.34
N GLY A 170 14.71 -11.35 4.51
CA GLY A 170 15.18 -12.59 3.91
C GLY A 170 14.42 -13.82 4.43
N HIS A 171 14.08 -13.85 5.72
CA HIS A 171 13.24 -14.90 6.30
C HIS A 171 11.83 -14.92 5.67
N LEU A 172 11.17 -13.76 5.57
CA LEU A 172 9.84 -13.65 4.97
C LEU A 172 9.86 -14.01 3.47
N LEU A 173 10.81 -13.47 2.72
CA LEU A 173 10.90 -13.71 1.28
C LEU A 173 11.10 -15.19 0.93
N ARG A 174 11.85 -15.94 1.75
CA ARG A 174 11.98 -17.40 1.54
C ARG A 174 10.68 -18.16 1.71
N GLN A 175 9.75 -17.66 2.51
CA GLN A 175 8.44 -18.29 2.78
C GLN A 175 7.39 -17.92 1.74
N CYS A 176 7.49 -16.74 1.11
CA CYS A 176 6.51 -16.29 0.13
C CYS A 176 6.35 -17.32 -1.00
N ALA A 177 5.11 -17.72 -1.27
CA ALA A 177 4.77 -18.62 -2.35
C ALA A 177 4.96 -17.96 -3.74
N GLU A 178 4.55 -16.70 -3.85
CA GLU A 178 4.63 -15.89 -5.07
C GLU A 178 5.52 -14.67 -4.85
N PRO A 179 6.09 -14.08 -5.93
CA PRO A 179 6.86 -12.84 -5.82
C PRO A 179 6.04 -11.68 -5.25
N VAL A 180 6.66 -10.93 -4.34
CA VAL A 180 6.03 -9.86 -3.57
C VAL A 180 6.45 -8.47 -4.05
N ILE A 181 5.73 -7.45 -3.60
CA ILE A 181 6.13 -6.05 -3.73
C ILE A 181 6.72 -5.59 -2.40
N LEU A 182 7.93 -5.00 -2.41
CA LEU A 182 8.49 -4.37 -1.21
C LEU A 182 8.05 -2.91 -1.13
N HIS A 183 7.56 -2.48 0.05
CA HIS A 183 7.16 -1.09 0.26
C HIS A 183 8.10 -0.39 1.24
N TRP A 184 8.84 0.61 0.74
CA TRP A 184 9.62 1.53 1.56
C TRP A 184 8.83 2.82 1.80
N LEU A 185 8.36 3.02 3.02
CA LEU A 185 7.69 4.22 3.49
C LEU A 185 8.69 5.10 4.26
N GLY A 186 8.77 6.37 3.88
CA GLY A 186 9.70 7.31 4.50
C GLY A 186 9.15 8.00 5.76
N PRO A 187 10.03 8.58 6.60
CA PRO A 187 9.66 9.22 7.86
C PRO A 187 8.78 10.46 7.71
N MET A 188 8.69 11.04 6.49
CA MET A 188 7.76 12.14 6.22
C MET A 188 6.28 11.70 6.30
N PHE A 189 6.01 10.40 6.13
CA PHE A 189 4.67 9.83 6.31
C PHE A 189 4.48 9.28 7.71
N ASP A 190 5.54 8.71 8.29
CA ASP A 190 5.51 8.11 9.61
C ASP A 190 6.86 8.28 10.31
N PRO A 191 6.98 9.24 11.25
CA PRO A 191 8.22 9.51 11.98
C PRO A 191 8.79 8.29 12.72
N ALA A 192 7.96 7.30 13.06
CA ALA A 192 8.42 6.07 13.70
C ALA A 192 9.28 5.19 12.78
N LEU A 193 9.36 5.51 11.49
CA LEU A 193 10.19 4.82 10.49
C LEU A 193 11.52 5.55 10.20
N GLU A 194 11.89 6.53 11.05
CA GLU A 194 13.21 7.16 10.92
C GLU A 194 14.32 6.11 11.07
N GLY A 195 15.30 6.16 10.18
CA GLY A 195 16.39 5.19 10.15
C GLY A 195 16.03 3.79 9.64
N TYR A 196 14.88 3.64 8.96
CA TYR A 196 14.50 2.36 8.35
C TYR A 196 15.58 1.88 7.38
N TRP A 197 15.78 0.58 7.29
CA TRP A 197 16.90 -0.10 6.64
C TRP A 197 18.24 0.06 7.38
N GLY A 198 18.21 0.47 8.66
CA GLY A 198 19.36 0.51 9.55
C GLY A 198 20.18 1.79 9.47
N SER A 199 19.72 2.82 8.77
CA SER A 199 20.44 4.11 8.67
C SER A 199 19.48 5.28 8.43
N SER A 200 19.77 6.43 9.06
CA SER A 200 19.15 7.71 8.72
C SER A 200 19.78 8.37 7.48
N ASP A 201 20.97 7.91 7.06
CA ASP A 201 21.53 8.22 5.75
C ASP A 201 20.79 7.40 4.68
N LEU A 202 20.03 8.10 3.84
CA LEU A 202 19.21 7.46 2.80
C LEU A 202 20.04 6.75 1.72
N ASP A 203 21.30 7.09 1.53
CA ASP A 203 22.17 6.39 0.58
C ASP A 203 22.57 5.02 1.16
N ALA A 204 22.98 4.98 2.43
CA ALA A 204 23.24 3.73 3.15
C ALA A 204 21.98 2.86 3.30
N ALA A 205 20.83 3.46 3.61
CA ALA A 205 19.54 2.77 3.66
C ALA A 205 19.16 2.18 2.28
N THR A 206 19.44 2.90 1.20
CA THR A 206 19.25 2.41 -0.18
C THR A 206 20.12 1.20 -0.48
N ASP A 207 21.36 1.19 0.00
CA ASP A 207 22.26 0.06 -0.20
C ASP A 207 21.73 -1.21 0.50
N THR A 208 21.28 -1.09 1.76
CA THR A 208 20.63 -2.21 2.48
C THR A 208 19.36 -2.71 1.76
N PHE A 209 18.52 -1.79 1.29
CA PHE A 209 17.30 -2.15 0.55
C PHE A 209 17.61 -2.93 -0.73
N LEU A 210 18.62 -2.47 -1.48
CA LEU A 210 19.06 -3.15 -2.70
C LEU A 210 19.74 -4.50 -2.42
N GLU A 211 20.41 -4.65 -1.28
CA GLU A 211 20.98 -5.92 -0.85
C GLU A 211 19.90 -6.97 -0.59
N VAL A 212 18.79 -6.59 0.07
CA VAL A 212 17.60 -7.47 0.20
C VAL A 212 17.11 -7.94 -1.16
N ILE A 213 16.98 -7.00 -2.12
CA ILE A 213 16.49 -7.32 -3.47
C ILE A 213 17.45 -8.24 -4.21
N ALA A 214 18.74 -7.95 -4.15
CA ALA A 214 19.78 -8.74 -4.82
C ALA A 214 19.92 -10.16 -4.25
N ALA A 215 19.65 -10.33 -2.95
CA ALA A 215 19.71 -11.65 -2.29
C ALA A 215 18.49 -12.54 -2.63
N HIS A 216 17.37 -11.95 -3.10
CA HIS A 216 16.13 -12.68 -3.37
C HIS A 216 15.42 -12.24 -4.67
N PRO A 217 16.14 -12.22 -5.82
CA PRO A 217 15.62 -11.65 -7.07
C PRO A 217 14.34 -12.35 -7.57
N ASP A 218 14.23 -13.65 -7.36
CA ASP A 218 13.08 -14.45 -7.81
C ASP A 218 11.84 -14.30 -6.90
N LYS A 219 11.99 -13.61 -5.76
CA LYS A 219 10.92 -13.39 -4.78
C LYS A 219 10.36 -11.98 -4.80
N ILE A 220 10.86 -11.11 -5.66
CA ILE A 220 10.48 -9.70 -5.70
C ILE A 220 10.04 -9.33 -7.11
N ASP A 221 8.72 -9.11 -7.26
CA ASP A 221 8.10 -8.61 -8.50
C ASP A 221 8.36 -7.12 -8.69
N GLY A 222 8.40 -6.36 -7.60
CA GLY A 222 8.61 -4.94 -7.68
C GLY A 222 8.77 -4.24 -6.33
N ILE A 223 8.96 -2.93 -6.42
CA ILE A 223 9.08 -2.07 -5.25
C ILE A 223 8.07 -0.91 -5.32
N LYS A 224 7.57 -0.50 -4.17
CA LYS A 224 6.83 0.74 -3.97
C LYS A 224 7.65 1.65 -3.06
N VAL A 225 8.01 2.83 -3.54
CA VAL A 225 8.84 3.79 -2.79
C VAL A 225 8.06 5.05 -2.51
N SER A 226 8.03 5.45 -1.24
CA SER A 226 7.31 6.62 -0.73
C SER A 226 8.28 7.51 0.04
N LEU A 227 9.31 8.04 -0.64
CA LEU A 227 10.29 8.96 -0.07
C LEU A 227 10.05 10.42 -0.48
N LEU A 228 9.16 10.67 -1.45
CA LEU A 228 8.83 12.00 -2.00
C LEU A 228 10.06 12.75 -2.56
N ASP A 229 11.05 12.01 -3.05
CA ASP A 229 12.25 12.54 -3.68
C ASP A 229 12.43 11.91 -5.07
N ALA A 230 12.03 12.64 -6.10
CA ALA A 230 12.09 12.17 -7.48
C ALA A 230 13.52 11.82 -7.93
N GLY A 231 14.53 12.54 -7.44
CA GLY A 231 15.94 12.27 -7.76
C GLY A 231 16.38 10.93 -7.21
N ARG A 232 16.04 10.63 -5.97
CA ARG A 232 16.31 9.33 -5.31
C ARG A 232 15.55 8.20 -5.96
N GLU A 233 14.28 8.40 -6.29
CA GLU A 233 13.50 7.36 -6.99
C GLU A 233 14.10 7.01 -8.35
N VAL A 234 14.53 8.00 -9.13
CA VAL A 234 15.21 7.77 -10.42
C VAL A 234 16.56 7.06 -10.22
N ALA A 235 17.34 7.47 -9.21
CA ALA A 235 18.62 6.84 -8.91
C ALA A 235 18.45 5.37 -8.48
N LEU A 236 17.48 5.10 -7.60
CA LEU A 236 17.15 3.75 -7.15
C LEU A 236 16.72 2.86 -8.32
N ARG A 237 15.81 3.35 -9.19
CA ARG A 237 15.34 2.59 -10.36
C ARG A 237 16.46 2.15 -11.30
N ARG A 238 17.51 2.97 -11.46
CA ARG A 238 18.68 2.65 -12.30
C ARG A 238 19.55 1.54 -11.71
N ARG A 239 19.40 1.25 -10.42
CA ARG A 239 20.15 0.24 -9.67
C ARG A 239 19.37 -1.06 -9.48
N LEU A 240 18.08 -1.10 -9.82
CA LEU A 240 17.27 -2.32 -9.70
C LEU A 240 17.73 -3.39 -10.69
N PRO A 241 17.65 -4.67 -10.31
CA PRO A 241 17.88 -5.79 -11.24
C PRO A 241 16.87 -5.76 -12.40
N GLU A 242 17.25 -6.35 -13.52
CA GLU A 242 16.33 -6.59 -14.64
C GLU A 242 15.12 -7.39 -14.17
N GLY A 243 13.91 -6.96 -14.58
CA GLY A 243 12.66 -7.61 -14.20
C GLY A 243 11.98 -7.06 -12.95
N CYS A 244 12.72 -6.37 -12.06
CA CYS A 244 12.11 -5.73 -10.88
C CYS A 244 11.40 -4.43 -11.27
N ALA A 245 10.08 -4.38 -11.11
CA ALA A 245 9.28 -3.19 -11.39
C ALA A 245 9.42 -2.15 -10.26
N ALA A 246 9.37 -0.85 -10.59
CA ALA A 246 9.33 0.22 -9.58
C ALA A 246 8.04 1.03 -9.72
N THR A 247 7.28 1.12 -8.63
CA THR A 247 6.06 1.92 -8.54
C THR A 247 6.33 3.12 -7.62
N PRO A 248 6.36 4.36 -8.15
CA PRO A 248 6.46 5.55 -7.31
C PRO A 248 5.16 5.74 -6.52
N ALA A 249 5.26 6.26 -5.30
CA ALA A 249 4.10 6.87 -4.66
C ALA A 249 3.71 8.10 -5.49
N THR A 250 2.53 8.10 -6.06
CA THR A 250 2.03 9.25 -6.81
C THR A 250 1.77 10.41 -5.85
N THR A 251 2.75 11.27 -5.70
CA THR A 251 2.50 12.66 -5.38
C THR A 251 2.74 13.44 -6.66
N SER A 252 1.71 14.11 -7.15
CA SER A 252 1.82 15.05 -8.25
C SER A 252 2.70 16.22 -7.83
N THR A 253 4.00 16.12 -8.05
CA THR A 253 4.82 17.31 -8.15
C THR A 253 4.63 17.85 -9.55
N THR A 254 3.77 18.85 -9.68
CA THR A 254 3.74 19.71 -10.86
C THR A 254 5.12 20.36 -10.93
N PRO A 255 5.89 20.21 -12.00
CA PRO A 255 7.10 21.00 -12.16
C PRO A 255 6.67 22.46 -12.31
N SER A 256 7.20 23.33 -11.44
CA SER A 256 7.13 24.78 -11.58
C SER A 256 7.95 25.24 -12.78
#